data_1afe555e87f513f5a09014043275bf4b
#
_entry.id   1afe555e87f513f5a09014043275bf4b
#
_cell.length_a   1.000
_cell.length_b   1.000
_cell.length_c   1.000
_cell.angle_alpha   90.00
_cell.angle_beta   90.00
_cell.angle_gamma   90.00
#
_symmetry.space_group_name_H-M   'P 1'
#
loop_
_entity.id
_entity.type
_entity.pdbx_description
1 polymer ?
#
loop_
_entity_poly.entity_id
_entity_poly.type
_entity_poly.pdbx_seq_one_letter_code
_entity_poly.pdbx_strand_id
1 'polypeptide(L)'
;MDLYSLGLLDTLRAYREGRATVQDYVASCSQRISALEPRIQAWEWFDPSRAMAEAEERAGGILGDLPLFGIPVGVKDIIATRGIPTRYGSRIFATNVPVTSAWIVRRLEALGGLVMGKTVTTEFAYRQPGKTRNPWNTAFSPGGSSSGSAAAVAAGFVPIAIGTQTLGSVIRPAAFCGVVGYKPSVGAISRTGIHPISTTLDTVGVFARSVADAAWFGACLMGPDPRDDATLVKGPEKILRVPLEPLRAPPRLAVIRTSKWNLAAEPQRANFEASVIRLREAGAQVRDVNLPRLFDDAWENVMTIMSREAVRSFLSIESRHRIRLSPHLIELLDRGHRVTPELYGRARARRDEYRRWLDNLFERNDAIVTIPAVGEAPEGLASTGDASFAQLWTQAGMPAIAIPSGFGPRGLPLGIQIVGRYREDQAALEAAAWTEATLGFKPGLAGG
;
A
#
# COMPACT_ATOMS: atom_id res chain seq x y z
N MET A 1 -19.57 -21.21 -5.30
CA MET A 1 -18.60 -20.13 -5.45
C MET A 1 -18.17 -19.72 -4.04
N ASP A 2 -16.88 -19.81 -3.77
CA ASP A 2 -16.39 -19.48 -2.44
C ASP A 2 -16.47 -17.96 -2.21
N LEU A 3 -17.24 -17.51 -1.23
CA LEU A 3 -17.49 -16.09 -1.01
C LEU A 3 -16.20 -15.29 -0.74
N TYR A 4 -15.20 -15.86 -0.06
CA TYR A 4 -13.90 -15.23 0.16
C TYR A 4 -13.16 -14.84 -1.14
N SER A 5 -13.58 -15.41 -2.30
CA SER A 5 -13.00 -15.07 -3.61
C SER A 5 -13.52 -13.75 -4.19
N LEU A 6 -14.63 -13.23 -3.68
CA LEU A 6 -15.21 -11.97 -4.12
C LEU A 6 -14.33 -10.78 -3.70
N GLY A 7 -14.15 -9.80 -4.59
CA GLY A 7 -13.59 -8.48 -4.29
C GLY A 7 -14.58 -7.62 -3.50
N LEU A 8 -14.17 -6.39 -3.16
CA LEU A 8 -15.00 -5.46 -2.42
C LEU A 8 -16.32 -5.16 -3.14
N LEU A 9 -16.24 -4.73 -4.39
CA LEU A 9 -17.42 -4.30 -5.16
C LEU A 9 -18.37 -5.48 -5.48
N ASP A 10 -17.80 -6.64 -5.74
CA ASP A 10 -18.60 -7.85 -5.98
C ASP A 10 -19.29 -8.34 -4.69
N THR A 11 -18.64 -8.18 -3.54
CA THR A 11 -19.24 -8.48 -2.23
C THR A 11 -20.40 -7.55 -1.94
N LEU A 12 -20.22 -6.23 -2.13
CA LEU A 12 -21.31 -5.26 -1.96
C LEU A 12 -22.49 -5.55 -2.91
N ARG A 13 -22.20 -5.97 -4.15
CA ARG A 13 -23.22 -6.37 -5.10
C ARG A 13 -23.95 -7.64 -4.62
N ALA A 14 -23.21 -8.65 -4.14
CA ALA A 14 -23.80 -9.87 -3.62
C ALA A 14 -24.75 -9.61 -2.43
N TYR A 15 -24.39 -8.67 -1.55
CA TYR A 15 -25.26 -8.24 -0.45
C TYR A 15 -26.56 -7.57 -0.95
N ARG A 16 -26.46 -6.62 -1.90
CA ARG A 16 -27.64 -5.95 -2.47
C ARG A 16 -28.58 -6.89 -3.20
N GLU A 17 -28.05 -7.91 -3.84
CA GLU A 17 -28.81 -8.92 -4.57
C GLU A 17 -29.31 -10.07 -3.66
N GLY A 18 -29.02 -10.05 -2.37
CA GLY A 18 -29.41 -11.10 -1.42
C GLY A 18 -28.72 -12.44 -1.66
N ARG A 19 -27.62 -12.49 -2.41
CA ARG A 19 -26.85 -13.71 -2.69
C ARG A 19 -25.92 -14.13 -1.56
N ALA A 20 -25.63 -13.20 -0.65
CA ALA A 20 -24.85 -13.45 0.55
C ALA A 20 -25.23 -12.45 1.64
N THR A 21 -25.07 -12.84 2.90
CA THR A 21 -25.14 -11.96 4.06
C THR A 21 -23.72 -11.55 4.50
N VAL A 22 -23.64 -10.56 5.39
CA VAL A 22 -22.36 -10.15 6.03
C VAL A 22 -21.77 -11.34 6.79
N GLN A 23 -22.60 -12.08 7.52
CA GLN A 23 -22.17 -13.25 8.28
C GLN A 23 -21.63 -14.36 7.36
N ASP A 24 -22.29 -14.65 6.24
CA ASP A 24 -21.82 -15.66 5.28
C ASP A 24 -20.44 -15.32 4.74
N TYR A 25 -20.22 -14.04 4.40
CA TYR A 25 -18.96 -13.59 3.86
C TYR A 25 -17.84 -13.63 4.92
N VAL A 26 -18.08 -13.13 6.14
CA VAL A 26 -17.12 -13.16 7.25
C VAL A 26 -16.81 -14.60 7.68
N ALA A 27 -17.81 -15.48 7.71
CA ALA A 27 -17.62 -16.92 7.95
C ALA A 27 -16.71 -17.56 6.90
N SER A 28 -16.98 -17.29 5.61
CA SER A 28 -16.16 -17.79 4.50
C SER A 28 -14.71 -17.31 4.59
N CYS A 29 -14.48 -16.03 4.88
CA CYS A 29 -13.14 -15.49 5.12
C CYS A 29 -12.47 -16.16 6.33
N SER A 30 -13.19 -16.35 7.43
CA SER A 30 -12.66 -16.97 8.66
C SER A 30 -12.27 -18.43 8.43
N GLN A 31 -13.03 -19.19 7.66
CA GLN A 31 -12.66 -20.54 7.24
C GLN A 31 -11.38 -20.55 6.40
N ARG A 32 -11.25 -19.63 5.44
CA ARG A 32 -10.05 -19.48 4.62
C ARG A 32 -8.82 -19.12 5.48
N ILE A 33 -8.99 -18.22 6.45
CA ILE A 33 -7.94 -17.87 7.42
C ILE A 33 -7.53 -19.12 8.20
N SER A 34 -8.48 -19.85 8.78
CA SER A 34 -8.19 -21.06 9.57
C SER A 34 -7.38 -22.10 8.79
N ALA A 35 -7.64 -22.23 7.49
CA ALA A 35 -6.96 -23.19 6.63
C ALA A 35 -5.52 -22.78 6.28
N LEU A 36 -5.24 -21.51 6.09
CA LEU A 36 -3.96 -21.05 5.50
C LEU A 36 -3.09 -20.22 6.45
N GLU A 37 -3.65 -19.58 7.46
CA GLU A 37 -2.90 -18.73 8.41
C GLU A 37 -1.75 -19.45 9.11
N PRO A 38 -1.83 -20.74 9.50
CA PRO A 38 -0.71 -21.46 10.08
C PRO A 38 0.55 -21.46 9.18
N ARG A 39 0.38 -21.36 7.86
CA ARG A 39 1.48 -21.35 6.88
C ARG A 39 1.88 -19.93 6.47
N ILE A 40 0.92 -19.00 6.36
CA ILE A 40 1.13 -17.64 5.80
C ILE A 40 1.52 -16.65 6.89
N GLN A 41 0.92 -16.74 8.07
CA GLN A 41 1.18 -15.87 9.24
C GLN A 41 0.98 -14.36 8.90
N ALA A 42 -0.15 -14.05 8.26
CA ALA A 42 -0.48 -12.67 7.86
C ALA A 42 -1.02 -11.82 9.03
N TRP A 43 -1.57 -12.45 10.05
CA TRP A 43 -2.20 -11.77 11.18
C TRP A 43 -1.27 -11.63 12.38
N GLU A 44 -1.17 -10.42 12.90
CA GLU A 44 -0.60 -10.17 14.22
C GLU A 44 -1.64 -10.40 15.33
N TRP A 45 -2.88 -10.09 15.00
CA TRP A 45 -4.02 -10.40 15.85
C TRP A 45 -5.27 -10.65 15.00
N PHE A 46 -5.95 -11.75 15.28
CA PHE A 46 -7.23 -12.13 14.68
C PHE A 46 -8.05 -12.91 15.69
N ASP A 47 -9.31 -12.54 15.84
CA ASP A 47 -10.30 -13.23 16.69
C ASP A 47 -11.56 -13.51 15.87
N PRO A 48 -11.81 -14.77 15.49
CA PRO A 48 -12.95 -15.13 14.67
C PRO A 48 -14.30 -14.89 15.39
N SER A 49 -14.34 -15.02 16.72
CA SER A 49 -15.58 -14.81 17.49
C SER A 49 -15.96 -13.33 17.48
N ARG A 50 -14.98 -12.43 17.68
CA ARG A 50 -15.20 -11.00 17.58
C ARG A 50 -15.61 -10.59 16.16
N ALA A 51 -14.95 -11.11 15.14
CA ALA A 51 -15.27 -10.80 13.75
C ALA A 51 -16.71 -11.21 13.41
N MET A 52 -17.16 -12.36 13.89
CA MET A 52 -18.53 -12.83 13.70
C MET A 52 -19.53 -11.97 14.48
N ALA A 53 -19.26 -11.62 15.73
CA ALA A 53 -20.11 -10.73 16.52
C ALA A 53 -20.30 -9.34 15.86
N GLU A 54 -19.22 -8.77 15.32
CA GLU A 54 -19.30 -7.53 14.54
C GLU A 54 -20.12 -7.70 13.25
N ALA A 55 -20.02 -8.86 12.59
CA ALA A 55 -20.81 -9.15 11.41
C ALA A 55 -22.31 -9.26 11.72
N GLU A 56 -22.66 -9.87 12.84
CA GLU A 56 -24.03 -9.99 13.34
C GLU A 56 -24.61 -8.61 13.70
N GLU A 57 -23.85 -7.78 14.39
CA GLU A 57 -24.25 -6.39 14.72
C GLU A 57 -24.55 -5.60 13.44
N ARG A 58 -23.68 -5.70 12.41
CA ARG A 58 -23.89 -5.01 11.13
C ARG A 58 -25.13 -5.52 10.38
N ALA A 59 -25.36 -6.82 10.38
CA ALA A 59 -26.52 -7.41 9.70
C ALA A 59 -27.86 -7.05 10.34
N GLY A 60 -27.90 -6.79 11.65
CA GLY A 60 -29.10 -6.30 12.35
C GLY A 60 -29.39 -4.83 12.06
N GLY A 61 -28.46 -4.09 11.45
CA GLY A 61 -28.65 -2.72 11.00
C GLY A 61 -29.46 -2.63 9.70
N ILE A 62 -30.06 -1.46 9.44
CA ILE A 62 -30.65 -1.17 8.15
C ILE A 62 -29.52 -1.21 7.13
N LEU A 63 -29.71 -2.00 6.05
CA LEU A 63 -28.84 -2.03 4.87
C LEU A 63 -28.90 -0.62 4.24
N GLY A 64 -28.20 0.31 4.87
CA GLY A 64 -28.10 1.67 4.36
C GLY A 64 -27.13 1.71 3.18
N ASP A 65 -27.16 2.78 2.44
CA ASP A 65 -26.24 3.05 1.32
C ASP A 65 -24.79 3.30 1.80
N LEU A 66 -24.36 2.63 2.90
CA LEU A 66 -23.00 2.78 3.40
C LEU A 66 -22.00 2.13 2.45
N PRO A 67 -20.98 2.87 2.00
CA PRO A 67 -20.10 2.43 0.91
C PRO A 67 -19.18 1.25 1.27
N LEU A 68 -19.07 0.90 2.56
CA LEU A 68 -18.28 -0.24 3.04
C LEU A 68 -19.12 -1.21 3.88
N PHE A 69 -20.44 -1.16 3.76
CA PHE A 69 -21.35 -1.96 4.57
C PHE A 69 -20.94 -3.44 4.67
N GLY A 70 -20.60 -3.89 5.89
CA GLY A 70 -20.24 -5.27 6.19
C GLY A 70 -18.92 -5.78 5.58
N ILE A 71 -18.11 -4.91 4.97
CA ILE A 71 -16.85 -5.33 4.35
C ILE A 71 -15.77 -5.54 5.43
N PRO A 72 -15.20 -6.76 5.54
CA PRO A 72 -14.09 -7.03 6.46
C PRO A 72 -12.77 -6.47 5.91
N VAL A 73 -12.04 -5.77 6.78
CA VAL A 73 -10.80 -5.06 6.41
C VAL A 73 -9.64 -5.51 7.31
N GLY A 74 -8.51 -5.84 6.68
CA GLY A 74 -7.24 -6.04 7.37
C GLY A 74 -6.58 -4.70 7.70
N VAL A 75 -6.22 -4.47 8.97
CA VAL A 75 -5.63 -3.20 9.42
C VAL A 75 -4.20 -3.43 9.87
N LYS A 76 -3.23 -2.80 9.18
CA LYS A 76 -1.81 -2.94 9.52
C LYS A 76 -1.52 -2.60 10.99
N ASP A 77 -0.69 -3.39 11.64
CA ASP A 77 -0.41 -3.31 13.07
C ASP A 77 0.50 -2.13 13.49
N ILE A 78 0.46 -1.06 12.74
CA ILE A 78 1.01 0.26 13.09
C ILE A 78 -0.10 1.30 13.30
N ILE A 79 -1.35 0.90 13.08
CA ILE A 79 -2.54 1.74 13.08
C ILE A 79 -3.30 1.46 14.39
N ALA A 80 -3.40 2.47 15.26
CA ALA A 80 -4.10 2.33 16.53
C ALA A 80 -5.57 1.94 16.31
N THR A 81 -5.99 0.86 16.96
CA THR A 81 -7.37 0.35 16.93
C THR A 81 -7.85 0.14 18.35
N ARG A 82 -8.89 0.86 18.76
CA ARG A 82 -9.40 0.81 20.14
C ARG A 82 -9.76 -0.61 20.57
N GLY A 83 -9.26 -1.03 21.72
CA GLY A 83 -9.57 -2.34 22.31
C GLY A 83 -8.91 -3.53 21.61
N ILE A 84 -8.11 -3.31 20.55
CA ILE A 84 -7.40 -4.37 19.84
C ILE A 84 -5.88 -4.17 20.02
N PRO A 85 -5.11 -5.20 20.39
CA PRO A 85 -3.66 -5.12 20.49
C PRO A 85 -3.03 -4.47 19.25
N THR A 86 -2.17 -3.49 19.46
CA THR A 86 -1.43 -2.80 18.40
C THR A 86 0.03 -2.70 18.82
N ARG A 87 0.87 -3.58 18.26
CA ARG A 87 2.23 -3.88 18.76
C ARG A 87 3.33 -3.21 17.95
N TYR A 88 2.99 -2.59 16.83
CA TYR A 88 3.95 -1.93 15.91
C TYR A 88 5.07 -2.86 15.39
N GLY A 89 4.84 -4.18 15.37
CA GLY A 89 5.85 -5.17 15.03
C GLY A 89 7.01 -5.25 16.03
N SER A 90 6.85 -4.74 17.25
CA SER A 90 7.91 -4.64 18.25
C SER A 90 7.52 -5.25 19.59
N ARG A 91 8.45 -6.01 20.20
CA ARG A 91 8.28 -6.55 21.55
C ARG A 91 8.19 -5.46 22.65
N ILE A 92 8.60 -4.22 22.35
CA ILE A 92 8.47 -3.09 23.27
C ILE A 92 6.99 -2.81 23.59
N PHE A 93 6.11 -3.02 22.61
CA PHE A 93 4.68 -2.75 22.68
C PHE A 93 3.83 -4.04 22.72
N ALA A 94 4.38 -5.16 23.20
CA ALA A 94 3.71 -6.47 23.22
C ALA A 94 2.33 -6.44 23.92
N THR A 95 2.15 -5.59 24.93
CA THR A 95 0.92 -5.46 25.74
C THR A 95 0.12 -4.18 25.43
N ASN A 96 0.52 -3.44 24.38
CA ASN A 96 -0.14 -2.18 24.06
C ASN A 96 -1.52 -2.42 23.45
N VAL A 97 -2.56 -1.88 24.10
CA VAL A 97 -3.95 -1.86 23.61
C VAL A 97 -4.41 -0.40 23.59
N PRO A 98 -4.58 0.19 22.39
CA PRO A 98 -5.01 1.58 22.26
C PRO A 98 -6.39 1.83 22.86
N VAL A 99 -6.56 2.96 23.56
CA VAL A 99 -7.85 3.41 24.11
C VAL A 99 -8.66 4.21 23.09
N THR A 100 -8.02 4.62 21.97
CA THR A 100 -8.68 5.33 20.87
C THR A 100 -8.23 4.75 19.53
N SER A 101 -9.15 4.71 18.55
CA SER A 101 -8.81 4.33 17.19
C SER A 101 -8.17 5.48 16.41
N ALA A 102 -7.29 5.15 15.47
CA ALA A 102 -6.80 6.07 14.44
C ALA A 102 -7.98 6.67 13.65
N TRP A 103 -7.77 7.86 13.07
CA TRP A 103 -8.81 8.54 12.29
C TRP A 103 -9.39 7.65 11.19
N ILE A 104 -8.52 6.94 10.45
CA ILE A 104 -8.94 6.07 9.35
C ILE A 104 -9.76 4.86 9.82
N VAL A 105 -9.51 4.34 11.03
CA VAL A 105 -10.30 3.23 11.59
C VAL A 105 -11.70 3.72 11.96
N ARG A 106 -11.81 4.88 12.63
CA ARG A 106 -13.13 5.47 12.93
C ARG A 106 -13.91 5.77 11.65
N ARG A 107 -13.24 6.28 10.61
CA ARG A 107 -13.87 6.54 9.32
C ARG A 107 -14.33 5.26 8.63
N LEU A 108 -13.50 4.20 8.64
CA LEU A 108 -13.86 2.87 8.15
C LEU A 108 -15.15 2.37 8.82
N GLU A 109 -15.18 2.41 10.15
CA GLU A 109 -16.33 1.96 10.97
C GLU A 109 -17.59 2.80 10.68
N ALA A 110 -17.44 4.12 10.57
CA ALA A 110 -18.54 5.05 10.25
C ALA A 110 -19.13 4.82 8.84
N LEU A 111 -18.34 4.27 7.91
CA LEU A 111 -18.77 3.93 6.55
C LEU A 111 -19.27 2.47 6.43
N GLY A 112 -19.44 1.79 7.55
CA GLY A 112 -20.02 0.45 7.61
C GLY A 112 -19.04 -0.71 7.52
N GLY A 113 -17.74 -0.45 7.36
CA GLY A 113 -16.71 -1.47 7.36
C GLY A 113 -16.47 -2.09 8.74
N LEU A 114 -15.93 -3.29 8.79
CA LEU A 114 -15.55 -3.95 10.04
C LEU A 114 -14.05 -4.26 10.06
N VAL A 115 -13.44 -4.16 11.22
CA VAL A 115 -12.03 -4.51 11.41
C VAL A 115 -11.93 -6.01 11.61
N MET A 116 -11.49 -6.74 10.56
CA MET A 116 -11.29 -8.20 10.64
C MET A 116 -10.18 -8.57 11.62
N GLY A 117 -9.09 -7.81 11.62
CA GLY A 117 -7.95 -8.02 12.51
C GLY A 117 -6.77 -7.11 12.19
N LYS A 118 -5.67 -7.33 12.92
CA LYS A 118 -4.40 -6.60 12.74
C LYS A 118 -3.44 -7.42 11.89
N THR A 119 -3.02 -6.86 10.78
CA THR A 119 -2.07 -7.52 9.86
C THR A 119 -0.64 -7.21 10.24
N VAL A 120 0.24 -8.20 10.10
CA VAL A 120 1.67 -8.09 10.45
C VAL A 120 2.34 -6.91 9.74
N THR A 121 3.13 -6.18 10.50
CA THR A 121 4.04 -5.15 10.00
C THR A 121 5.50 -5.52 10.34
N THR A 122 6.48 -4.97 9.64
CA THR A 122 7.86 -4.94 10.10
C THR A 122 7.98 -4.06 11.34
N GLU A 123 9.05 -4.18 12.12
CA GLU A 123 9.26 -3.36 13.31
C GLU A 123 9.12 -1.86 12.99
N PHE A 124 8.13 -1.21 13.61
CA PHE A 124 7.76 0.19 13.39
C PHE A 124 7.66 0.59 11.90
N ALA A 125 7.18 -0.33 11.06
CA ALA A 125 7.11 -0.17 9.60
C ALA A 125 8.47 0.10 8.92
N TYR A 126 9.59 -0.20 9.57
CA TYR A 126 10.93 -0.09 8.98
C TYR A 126 11.42 -1.45 8.44
N ARG A 127 12.72 -1.72 8.41
CA ARG A 127 13.32 -2.85 7.64
C ARG A 127 13.23 -4.22 8.30
N GLN A 128 13.18 -4.30 9.66
CA GLN A 128 13.20 -5.60 10.35
C GLN A 128 11.95 -6.41 10.01
N PRO A 129 12.06 -7.53 9.29
CA PRO A 129 10.91 -8.32 8.85
C PRO A 129 10.12 -8.92 10.01
N GLY A 130 8.81 -9.11 9.78
CA GLY A 130 7.92 -9.90 10.63
C GLY A 130 7.87 -11.38 10.20
N LYS A 131 6.89 -12.11 10.73
CA LYS A 131 6.72 -13.56 10.56
C LYS A 131 6.06 -13.98 9.24
N THR A 132 5.40 -13.04 8.54
CA THR A 132 4.56 -13.31 7.36
C THR A 132 5.36 -13.91 6.21
N ARG A 133 4.79 -14.90 5.56
CA ARG A 133 5.33 -15.59 4.39
C ARG A 133 4.53 -15.25 3.15
N ASN A 134 5.16 -15.35 1.98
CA ASN A 134 4.49 -15.09 0.72
C ASN A 134 3.43 -16.17 0.45
N PRO A 135 2.16 -15.79 0.17
CA PRO A 135 1.09 -16.77 -0.05
C PRO A 135 1.27 -17.65 -1.28
N TRP A 136 2.03 -17.19 -2.28
CA TRP A 136 2.33 -17.97 -3.49
C TRP A 136 3.35 -19.07 -3.22
N ASN A 137 4.34 -18.76 -2.38
CA ASN A 137 5.35 -19.73 -1.95
C ASN A 137 5.91 -19.29 -0.58
N THR A 138 5.65 -20.09 0.45
CA THR A 138 6.01 -19.77 1.84
C THR A 138 7.52 -19.78 2.13
N ALA A 139 8.34 -20.20 1.19
CA ALA A 139 9.80 -20.04 1.28
C ALA A 139 10.27 -18.60 0.98
N PHE A 140 9.39 -17.74 0.48
CA PHE A 140 9.70 -16.38 0.03
C PHE A 140 9.08 -15.31 0.91
N SER A 141 9.68 -14.11 0.86
CA SER A 141 9.18 -12.93 1.54
C SER A 141 7.90 -12.40 0.87
N PRO A 142 6.89 -11.92 1.63
CA PRO A 142 5.76 -11.19 1.06
C PRO A 142 6.11 -9.72 0.73
N GLY A 143 7.36 -9.31 0.98
CA GLY A 143 7.72 -7.90 1.00
C GLY A 143 7.38 -7.24 2.33
N GLY A 144 7.37 -5.91 2.35
CA GLY A 144 7.07 -5.11 3.55
C GLY A 144 7.20 -3.61 3.30
N SER A 145 6.88 -2.82 4.31
CA SER A 145 6.56 -3.15 5.70
C SER A 145 5.12 -3.64 5.92
N SER A 146 4.19 -3.47 4.98
CA SER A 146 2.80 -3.94 5.06
C SER A 146 2.68 -5.41 4.63
N SER A 147 3.51 -6.27 5.22
CA SER A 147 3.67 -7.69 4.86
C SER A 147 2.36 -8.46 4.96
N GLY A 148 1.73 -8.41 6.14
CA GLY A 148 0.48 -9.11 6.40
C GLY A 148 -0.70 -8.55 5.59
N SER A 149 -0.73 -7.24 5.32
CA SER A 149 -1.84 -6.62 4.54
C SER A 149 -1.86 -7.14 3.10
N ALA A 150 -0.70 -7.15 2.42
CA ALA A 150 -0.61 -7.68 1.06
C ALA A 150 -0.89 -9.19 1.02
N ALA A 151 -0.31 -9.95 1.96
CA ALA A 151 -0.50 -11.39 2.05
C ALA A 151 -1.96 -11.78 2.34
N ALA A 152 -2.65 -11.06 3.24
CA ALA A 152 -4.05 -11.32 3.57
C ALA A 152 -4.99 -11.13 2.36
N VAL A 153 -4.77 -10.08 1.57
CA VAL A 153 -5.56 -9.85 0.34
C VAL A 153 -5.25 -10.90 -0.73
N ALA A 154 -3.97 -11.24 -0.93
CA ALA A 154 -3.55 -12.26 -1.89
C ALA A 154 -4.09 -13.66 -1.56
N ALA A 155 -4.16 -14.00 -0.28
CA ALA A 155 -4.67 -15.28 0.19
C ALA A 155 -6.21 -15.36 0.24
N GLY A 156 -6.93 -14.26 0.03
CA GLY A 156 -8.39 -14.20 0.15
C GLY A 156 -8.88 -14.19 1.60
N PHE A 157 -8.05 -13.75 2.55
CA PHE A 157 -8.47 -13.60 3.95
C PHE A 157 -9.40 -12.42 4.15
N VAL A 158 -9.22 -11.40 3.34
CA VAL A 158 -10.06 -10.20 3.25
C VAL A 158 -10.05 -9.68 1.82
N PRO A 159 -11.11 -8.97 1.38
CA PRO A 159 -11.14 -8.37 0.04
C PRO A 159 -10.17 -7.18 -0.08
N ILE A 160 -9.95 -6.47 1.01
CA ILE A 160 -9.15 -5.25 1.09
C ILE A 160 -8.39 -5.15 2.42
N ALA A 161 -7.27 -4.43 2.40
CA ALA A 161 -6.51 -4.14 3.61
C ALA A 161 -5.88 -2.74 3.58
N ILE A 162 -5.63 -2.17 4.77
CA ILE A 162 -4.92 -0.89 4.94
C ILE A 162 -3.46 -1.16 5.24
N GLY A 163 -2.58 -0.40 4.59
CA GLY A 163 -1.15 -0.35 4.88
C GLY A 163 -0.60 1.06 4.93
N THR A 164 0.71 1.19 5.01
CA THR A 164 1.42 2.48 5.00
C THR A 164 2.70 2.39 4.18
N GLN A 165 3.13 3.51 3.62
CA GLN A 165 4.37 3.60 2.86
C GLN A 165 5.17 4.84 3.22
N THR A 166 6.46 4.64 3.55
CA THR A 166 7.47 5.69 3.71
C THR A 166 8.46 5.68 2.54
N LEU A 167 8.83 4.50 2.04
CA LEU A 167 9.67 4.32 0.84
C LEU A 167 8.95 3.51 -0.24
N GLY A 168 8.63 2.24 0.02
CA GLY A 168 8.00 1.33 -0.92
C GLY A 168 7.03 0.32 -0.28
N SER A 169 6.54 0.61 0.93
CA SER A 169 5.88 -0.38 1.81
C SER A 169 4.41 -0.68 1.48
N VAL A 170 3.86 -0.17 0.38
CA VAL A 170 2.60 -0.57 -0.25
C VAL A 170 2.89 -1.19 -1.61
N ILE A 171 3.63 -0.47 -2.43
CA ILE A 171 3.91 -0.84 -3.83
C ILE A 171 4.69 -2.16 -3.91
N ARG A 172 5.76 -2.30 -3.12
CA ARG A 172 6.61 -3.50 -3.15
C ARG A 172 5.89 -4.76 -2.65
N PRO A 173 5.26 -4.81 -1.46
CA PRO A 173 4.55 -6.00 -1.04
C PRO A 173 3.34 -6.33 -1.93
N ALA A 174 2.68 -5.33 -2.54
CA ALA A 174 1.65 -5.57 -3.54
C ALA A 174 2.20 -6.32 -4.76
N ALA A 175 3.34 -5.88 -5.29
CA ALA A 175 4.01 -6.55 -6.41
C ALA A 175 4.42 -7.99 -6.06
N PHE A 176 5.02 -8.22 -4.90
CA PHE A 176 5.48 -9.55 -4.48
C PHE A 176 4.34 -10.52 -4.14
N CYS A 177 3.19 -10.00 -3.71
CA CYS A 177 2.01 -10.81 -3.42
C CYS A 177 1.01 -10.90 -4.58
N GLY A 178 1.25 -10.23 -5.71
CA GLY A 178 0.36 -10.29 -6.87
C GLY A 178 -1.00 -9.64 -6.64
N VAL A 179 -1.04 -8.54 -5.91
CA VAL A 179 -2.25 -7.75 -5.66
C VAL A 179 -2.07 -6.31 -6.12
N VAL A 180 -3.17 -5.59 -6.26
CA VAL A 180 -3.13 -4.15 -6.49
C VAL A 180 -2.78 -3.45 -5.17
N GLY A 181 -1.74 -2.60 -5.22
CA GLY A 181 -1.39 -1.71 -4.13
C GLY A 181 -1.54 -0.26 -4.57
N TYR A 182 -2.39 0.49 -3.91
CA TYR A 182 -2.57 1.92 -4.18
C TYR A 182 -2.03 2.75 -3.02
N LYS A 183 -1.02 3.55 -3.31
CA LYS A 183 -0.49 4.61 -2.46
C LYS A 183 -1.00 5.95 -3.00
N PRO A 184 -1.97 6.59 -2.34
CA PRO A 184 -2.47 7.90 -2.74
C PRO A 184 -1.39 8.99 -2.68
N SER A 185 -1.73 10.16 -3.17
CA SER A 185 -0.96 11.38 -2.91
C SER A 185 -0.76 11.60 -1.40
N VAL A 186 0.42 12.10 -1.01
CA VAL A 186 0.68 12.50 0.38
C VAL A 186 -0.39 13.51 0.84
N GLY A 187 -0.99 13.25 1.99
CA GLY A 187 -2.04 14.08 2.56
C GLY A 187 -3.46 13.77 2.05
N ALA A 188 -3.66 12.79 1.17
CA ALA A 188 -5.00 12.40 0.75
C ALA A 188 -5.78 11.66 1.86
N ILE A 189 -5.08 10.89 2.69
CA ILE A 189 -5.63 10.13 3.82
C ILE A 189 -4.90 10.52 5.10
N SER A 190 -5.66 10.77 6.18
CA SER A 190 -5.11 11.14 7.49
C SER A 190 -4.24 10.04 8.11
N ARG A 191 -3.14 10.47 8.73
CA ARG A 191 -2.20 9.64 9.49
C ARG A 191 -2.39 9.73 11.00
N THR A 192 -3.41 10.45 11.46
CA THR A 192 -3.68 10.60 12.91
C THR A 192 -3.96 9.25 13.57
N GLY A 193 -3.16 8.91 14.58
CA GLY A 193 -3.22 7.63 15.29
C GLY A 193 -2.42 6.50 14.63
N ILE A 194 -1.54 6.84 13.68
CA ILE A 194 -0.55 5.93 13.09
C ILE A 194 0.82 6.30 13.65
N HIS A 195 1.62 5.31 14.05
CA HIS A 195 2.98 5.57 14.53
C HIS A 195 3.85 6.08 13.36
N PRO A 196 4.43 7.29 13.44
CA PRO A 196 5.18 7.87 12.34
C PRO A 196 6.61 7.35 12.26
N ILE A 197 7.15 7.27 11.03
CA ILE A 197 8.60 7.27 10.77
C ILE A 197 9.00 8.67 10.30
N SER A 198 8.29 9.19 9.29
CA SER A 198 8.60 10.47 8.64
C SER A 198 7.32 11.26 8.36
N THR A 199 7.18 12.42 8.96
CA THR A 199 6.01 13.29 8.75
C THR A 199 5.91 13.84 7.32
N THR A 200 7.03 13.86 6.59
CA THR A 200 7.09 14.30 5.18
C THR A 200 6.72 13.20 4.18
N LEU A 201 7.04 11.93 4.49
CA LEU A 201 7.00 10.83 3.54
C LEU A 201 5.86 9.85 3.78
N ASP A 202 5.48 9.65 5.06
CA ASP A 202 4.49 8.64 5.44
C ASP A 202 3.15 8.89 4.75
N THR A 203 2.64 7.84 4.12
CA THR A 203 1.38 7.85 3.38
C THR A 203 0.61 6.58 3.73
N VAL A 204 -0.68 6.71 4.00
CA VAL A 204 -1.58 5.56 4.07
C VAL A 204 -1.83 5.05 2.67
N GLY A 205 -1.87 3.73 2.50
CA GLY A 205 -2.24 3.10 1.24
C GLY A 205 -3.11 1.88 1.46
N VAL A 206 -3.62 1.35 0.38
CA VAL A 206 -4.59 0.26 0.39
C VAL A 206 -4.15 -0.88 -0.51
N PHE A 207 -4.64 -2.07 -0.20
CA PHE A 207 -4.47 -3.29 -0.99
C PHE A 207 -5.83 -3.83 -1.39
N ALA A 208 -5.93 -4.28 -2.63
CA ALA A 208 -7.14 -4.88 -3.19
C ALA A 208 -6.76 -5.89 -4.29
N ARG A 209 -7.74 -6.60 -4.86
CA ARG A 209 -7.49 -7.51 -5.98
C ARG A 209 -7.74 -6.87 -7.36
N SER A 210 -8.32 -5.66 -7.39
CA SER A 210 -8.53 -4.87 -8.61
C SER A 210 -8.26 -3.39 -8.36
N VAL A 211 -7.96 -2.66 -9.42
CA VAL A 211 -7.82 -1.19 -9.35
C VAL A 211 -9.14 -0.53 -8.96
N ALA A 212 -10.28 -1.08 -9.41
CA ALA A 212 -11.60 -0.58 -9.07
C ALA A 212 -11.90 -0.68 -7.56
N ASP A 213 -11.59 -1.82 -6.94
CA ASP A 213 -11.73 -2.01 -5.48
C ASP A 213 -10.78 -1.08 -4.70
N ALA A 214 -9.52 -0.94 -5.17
CA ALA A 214 -8.53 -0.06 -4.55
C ALA A 214 -8.95 1.41 -4.61
N ALA A 215 -9.52 1.84 -5.73
CA ALA A 215 -10.05 3.20 -5.93
C ALA A 215 -11.25 3.47 -5.01
N TRP A 216 -12.22 2.55 -4.99
CA TRP A 216 -13.39 2.66 -4.12
C TRP A 216 -12.99 2.79 -2.65
N PHE A 217 -12.12 1.89 -2.20
CA PHE A 217 -11.67 1.88 -0.81
C PHE A 217 -10.82 3.11 -0.48
N GLY A 218 -9.92 3.52 -1.38
CA GLY A 218 -9.15 4.76 -1.24
C GLY A 218 -10.05 5.99 -1.10
N ALA A 219 -11.07 6.13 -1.94
CA ALA A 219 -12.06 7.20 -1.88
C ALA A 219 -12.78 7.24 -0.52
N CYS A 220 -13.17 6.10 0.00
CA CYS A 220 -13.80 5.97 1.31
C CYS A 220 -12.92 6.50 2.46
N LEU A 221 -11.61 6.32 2.37
CA LEU A 221 -10.66 6.72 3.42
C LEU A 221 -10.15 8.16 3.27
N MET A 222 -10.33 8.82 2.11
CA MET A 222 -9.89 10.20 1.90
C MET A 222 -10.76 11.19 2.65
N GLY A 223 -10.16 12.30 3.06
CA GLY A 223 -10.87 13.42 3.67
C GLY A 223 -10.00 14.24 4.62
N PRO A 224 -10.44 15.46 4.97
CA PRO A 224 -9.71 16.35 5.85
C PRO A 224 -9.76 15.86 7.30
N ASP A 225 -8.63 15.98 8.00
CA ASP A 225 -8.52 15.79 9.45
C ASP A 225 -7.76 16.98 10.04
N PRO A 226 -8.39 17.81 10.89
CA PRO A 226 -7.72 18.97 11.50
C PRO A 226 -6.47 18.64 12.33
N ARG A 227 -6.23 17.37 12.65
CA ARG A 227 -5.05 16.90 13.39
C ARG A 227 -3.92 16.40 12.51
N ASP A 228 -4.11 16.37 11.19
CA ASP A 228 -3.08 16.08 10.20
C ASP A 228 -3.04 17.17 9.12
N ASP A 229 -2.18 18.16 9.33
CA ASP A 229 -2.03 19.33 8.46
C ASP A 229 -1.82 18.97 6.98
N ALA A 230 -1.23 17.79 6.70
CA ALA A 230 -1.05 17.34 5.33
C ALA A 230 -2.38 17.14 4.57
N THR A 231 -3.47 16.86 5.31
CA THR A 231 -4.81 16.71 4.73
C THR A 231 -5.51 18.04 4.46
N LEU A 232 -4.99 19.14 5.02
CA LEU A 232 -5.59 20.48 4.95
C LEU A 232 -4.98 21.36 3.84
N VAL A 233 -3.99 20.84 3.11
CA VAL A 233 -3.34 21.60 2.03
C VAL A 233 -4.37 21.92 0.96
N LYS A 234 -4.68 23.23 0.79
CA LYS A 234 -5.59 23.71 -0.24
C LYS A 234 -5.04 23.44 -1.65
N GLY A 235 -5.87 22.96 -2.51
CA GLY A 235 -5.63 22.70 -3.93
C GLY A 235 -6.89 22.11 -4.54
N PRO A 236 -6.95 21.80 -5.82
CA PRO A 236 -8.12 21.13 -6.38
C PRO A 236 -8.26 19.74 -5.74
N GLU A 237 -8.94 19.69 -4.60
CA GLU A 237 -9.42 18.43 -4.01
C GLU A 237 -10.47 17.86 -4.95
N LYS A 238 -10.01 17.09 -5.90
CA LYS A 238 -10.91 16.21 -6.62
C LYS A 238 -11.16 15.03 -5.73
N ILE A 239 -12.28 15.06 -4.98
CA ILE A 239 -12.83 13.86 -4.36
C ILE A 239 -12.85 12.79 -5.44
N LEU A 240 -12.26 11.62 -5.15
CA LEU A 240 -12.30 10.51 -6.10
C LEU A 240 -13.75 10.18 -6.44
N ARG A 241 -14.06 10.20 -7.73
CA ARG A 241 -15.35 9.75 -8.25
C ARG A 241 -15.28 8.24 -8.44
N VAL A 242 -16.11 7.53 -7.72
CA VAL A 242 -16.21 6.08 -7.81
C VAL A 242 -17.67 5.66 -7.98
N PRO A 243 -17.94 4.60 -8.78
CA PRO A 243 -16.97 3.76 -9.50
C PRO A 243 -16.16 4.56 -10.54
N LEU A 244 -14.98 4.04 -10.90
CA LEU A 244 -14.14 4.66 -11.93
C LEU A 244 -14.86 4.59 -13.29
N GLU A 245 -14.84 5.69 -14.01
CA GLU A 245 -15.30 5.76 -15.40
C GLU A 245 -14.18 5.21 -16.33
N PRO A 246 -14.53 4.42 -17.35
CA PRO A 246 -13.56 4.03 -18.37
C PRO A 246 -12.98 5.25 -19.09
N LEU A 247 -11.68 5.25 -19.35
CA LEU A 247 -11.08 6.30 -20.17
C LEU A 247 -11.71 6.34 -21.56
N ARG A 248 -12.07 7.54 -22.04
CA ARG A 248 -12.66 7.74 -23.37
C ARG A 248 -11.66 7.51 -24.51
N ALA A 249 -10.38 7.62 -24.22
CA ALA A 249 -9.27 7.38 -25.16
C ALA A 249 -8.09 6.74 -24.42
N PRO A 250 -7.23 5.96 -25.13
CA PRO A 250 -6.02 5.42 -24.55
C PRO A 250 -5.11 6.54 -24.00
N PRO A 251 -4.43 6.33 -22.85
CA PRO A 251 -3.65 7.36 -22.19
C PRO A 251 -2.32 7.65 -22.89
N ARG A 252 -1.77 8.85 -22.62
CA ARG A 252 -0.40 9.24 -22.94
C ARG A 252 0.50 8.80 -21.80
N LEU A 253 1.42 7.86 -22.05
CA LEU A 253 2.24 7.19 -21.03
C LEU A 253 3.72 7.57 -21.18
N ALA A 254 4.33 8.08 -20.11
CA ALA A 254 5.77 8.25 -19.99
C ALA A 254 6.39 6.97 -19.40
N VAL A 255 7.18 6.25 -20.19
CA VAL A 255 7.95 5.09 -19.73
C VAL A 255 9.25 5.58 -19.11
N ILE A 256 9.45 5.31 -17.82
CA ILE A 256 10.64 5.72 -17.07
C ILE A 256 11.39 4.50 -16.54
N ARG A 257 12.63 4.37 -17.00
CA ARG A 257 13.64 3.47 -16.43
C ARG A 257 14.56 4.33 -15.56
N THR A 258 14.37 4.23 -14.23
CA THR A 258 15.14 5.04 -13.27
C THR A 258 16.64 4.73 -13.33
N SER A 259 17.49 5.56 -12.71
CA SER A 259 18.94 5.30 -12.58
C SER A 259 19.27 3.97 -11.86
N LYS A 260 18.28 3.34 -11.24
CA LYS A 260 18.42 2.02 -10.59
C LYS A 260 18.00 0.84 -11.49
N TRP A 261 17.77 1.08 -12.79
CA TRP A 261 17.28 0.05 -13.71
C TRP A 261 18.17 -1.20 -13.77
N ASN A 262 19.46 -1.04 -13.54
CA ASN A 262 20.42 -2.15 -13.46
C ASN A 262 20.17 -3.13 -12.30
N LEU A 263 19.43 -2.71 -11.26
CA LEU A 263 19.02 -3.57 -10.16
C LEU A 263 17.83 -4.47 -10.52
N ALA A 264 17.10 -4.16 -11.59
CA ALA A 264 15.97 -4.97 -12.02
C ALA A 264 16.45 -6.32 -12.55
N ALA A 265 15.86 -7.40 -12.05
CA ALA A 265 16.09 -8.75 -12.54
C ALA A 265 15.62 -8.89 -14.00
N GLU A 266 16.26 -9.76 -14.74
CA GLU A 266 15.94 -9.97 -16.16
C GLU A 266 14.45 -10.32 -16.37
N PRO A 267 13.82 -11.27 -15.62
CA PRO A 267 12.40 -11.57 -15.79
C PRO A 267 11.48 -10.35 -15.57
N GLN A 268 11.83 -9.45 -14.64
CA GLN A 268 11.06 -8.22 -14.41
C GLN A 268 11.23 -7.23 -15.59
N ARG A 269 12.44 -7.11 -16.13
CA ARG A 269 12.68 -6.27 -17.32
C ARG A 269 11.89 -6.79 -18.50
N ALA A 270 11.98 -8.10 -18.78
CA ALA A 270 11.25 -8.73 -19.87
C ALA A 270 9.72 -8.57 -19.72
N ASN A 271 9.18 -8.79 -18.53
CA ASN A 271 7.76 -8.58 -18.22
C ASN A 271 7.34 -7.11 -18.42
N PHE A 272 8.18 -6.16 -18.01
CA PHE A 272 7.93 -4.74 -18.21
C PHE A 272 7.88 -4.36 -19.69
N GLU A 273 8.89 -4.76 -20.49
CA GLU A 273 8.92 -4.46 -21.92
C GLU A 273 7.74 -5.10 -22.67
N ALA A 274 7.40 -6.33 -22.36
CA ALA A 274 6.20 -6.98 -22.90
C ALA A 274 4.91 -6.23 -22.54
N SER A 275 4.80 -5.75 -21.30
CA SER A 275 3.66 -4.93 -20.86
C SER A 275 3.59 -3.62 -21.64
N VAL A 276 4.71 -2.91 -21.80
CA VAL A 276 4.79 -1.65 -22.56
C VAL A 276 4.39 -1.84 -24.03
N ILE A 277 4.82 -2.95 -24.66
CA ILE A 277 4.42 -3.30 -26.04
C ILE A 277 2.90 -3.46 -26.11
N ARG A 278 2.29 -4.24 -25.20
CA ARG A 278 0.82 -4.45 -25.16
C ARG A 278 0.05 -3.15 -24.97
N LEU A 279 0.52 -2.25 -24.11
CA LEU A 279 -0.11 -0.94 -23.92
C LEU A 279 -0.06 -0.09 -25.20
N ARG A 280 1.06 -0.14 -25.92
CA ARG A 280 1.22 0.55 -27.22
C ARG A 280 0.29 -0.04 -28.30
N GLU A 281 0.21 -1.37 -28.39
CA GLU A 281 -0.68 -2.08 -29.33
C GLU A 281 -2.15 -1.79 -29.05
N ALA A 282 -2.53 -1.56 -27.79
CA ALA A 282 -3.86 -1.14 -27.38
C ALA A 282 -4.15 0.36 -27.63
N GLY A 283 -3.20 1.08 -28.25
CA GLY A 283 -3.39 2.48 -28.68
C GLY A 283 -2.84 3.53 -27.72
N ALA A 284 -2.18 3.18 -26.60
CA ALA A 284 -1.54 4.17 -25.75
C ALA A 284 -0.43 4.91 -26.50
N GLN A 285 -0.36 6.23 -26.31
CA GLN A 285 0.75 7.03 -26.77
C GLN A 285 1.93 6.88 -25.80
N VAL A 286 2.82 5.95 -26.10
CA VAL A 286 3.94 5.58 -25.23
C VAL A 286 5.21 6.33 -25.63
N ARG A 287 5.82 7.04 -24.69
CA ARG A 287 7.06 7.79 -24.87
C ARG A 287 8.07 7.39 -23.82
N ASP A 288 9.29 7.05 -24.27
CA ASP A 288 10.44 6.82 -23.37
C ASP A 288 10.97 8.17 -22.85
N VAL A 289 11.16 8.26 -21.52
CA VAL A 289 11.62 9.48 -20.85
C VAL A 289 12.80 9.14 -19.95
N ASN A 290 13.92 9.80 -20.15
CA ASN A 290 15.08 9.72 -19.29
C ASN A 290 14.99 10.78 -18.18
N LEU A 291 15.20 10.36 -16.95
CA LEU A 291 15.33 11.29 -15.82
C LEU A 291 16.65 12.06 -15.93
N PRO A 292 16.66 13.39 -15.73
CA PRO A 292 17.91 14.15 -15.67
C PRO A 292 18.74 13.80 -14.44
N ARG A 293 20.02 14.20 -14.44
CA ARG A 293 20.95 14.02 -13.31
C ARG A 293 20.46 14.60 -11.98
N LEU A 294 19.49 15.49 -12.03
CA LEU A 294 18.78 15.98 -10.87
C LEU A 294 18.32 14.85 -9.92
N PHE A 295 17.98 13.67 -10.47
CA PHE A 295 17.43 12.53 -9.71
C PHE A 295 18.49 11.51 -9.26
N ASP A 296 19.78 11.71 -9.58
CA ASP A 296 20.82 10.74 -9.23
C ASP A 296 21.02 10.61 -7.71
N ASP A 297 20.80 11.69 -6.96
CA ASP A 297 20.90 11.75 -5.51
C ASP A 297 19.61 11.42 -4.76
N ALA A 298 18.52 11.02 -5.47
CA ALA A 298 17.19 10.84 -4.88
C ALA A 298 17.16 9.83 -3.71
N TRP A 299 17.99 8.77 -3.76
CA TRP A 299 18.08 7.82 -2.66
C TRP A 299 18.70 8.45 -1.40
N GLU A 300 19.81 9.13 -1.53
CA GLU A 300 20.47 9.80 -0.40
C GLU A 300 19.59 10.92 0.16
N ASN A 301 18.89 11.62 -0.70
CA ASN A 301 17.97 12.68 -0.32
C ASN A 301 16.80 12.16 0.52
N VAL A 302 16.13 11.09 0.08
CA VAL A 302 15.01 10.52 0.85
C VAL A 302 15.47 9.92 2.18
N MET A 303 16.66 9.30 2.22
CA MET A 303 17.24 8.77 3.45
C MET A 303 17.61 9.88 4.45
N THR A 304 18.06 11.02 3.95
CA THR A 304 18.34 12.22 4.79
C THR A 304 17.06 12.73 5.44
N ILE A 305 15.97 12.89 4.67
CA ILE A 305 14.68 13.32 5.21
C ILE A 305 14.17 12.31 6.24
N MET A 306 14.08 11.03 5.85
CA MET A 306 13.51 9.98 6.68
C MET A 306 14.29 9.80 8.00
N SER A 307 15.62 9.71 7.95
CA SER A 307 16.42 9.49 9.14
C SER A 307 16.36 10.67 10.11
N ARG A 308 16.38 11.93 9.62
CA ARG A 308 16.22 13.11 10.47
C ARG A 308 14.86 13.16 11.15
N GLU A 309 13.81 12.84 10.45
CA GLU A 309 12.45 12.84 11.00
C GLU A 309 12.21 11.65 11.94
N ALA A 310 12.81 10.50 11.67
CA ALA A 310 12.76 9.33 12.54
C ALA A 310 13.32 9.63 13.95
N VAL A 311 14.43 10.37 14.08
CA VAL A 311 14.95 10.78 15.39
C VAL A 311 13.89 11.49 16.22
N ARG A 312 13.10 12.37 15.62
CA ARG A 312 12.02 13.07 16.31
C ARG A 312 10.87 12.11 16.67
N SER A 313 10.47 11.25 15.72
CA SER A 313 9.37 10.30 15.90
C SER A 313 9.67 9.25 16.97
N PHE A 314 10.93 8.85 17.10
CA PHE A 314 11.37 7.80 18.03
C PHE A 314 12.03 8.31 19.31
N LEU A 315 12.09 9.62 19.55
CA LEU A 315 12.82 10.22 20.68
C LEU A 315 12.52 9.54 22.03
N SER A 316 11.26 9.33 22.35
CA SER A 316 10.85 8.71 23.62
C SER A 316 11.09 7.19 23.67
N ILE A 317 11.01 6.51 22.53
CA ILE A 317 11.27 5.07 22.42
C ILE A 317 12.77 4.83 22.48
N GLU A 318 13.56 5.60 21.75
CA GLU A 318 15.01 5.51 21.73
C GLU A 318 15.61 5.77 23.12
N SER A 319 15.19 6.83 23.81
CA SER A 319 15.71 7.17 25.14
C SER A 319 15.47 6.09 26.21
N ARG A 320 14.39 5.32 26.09
CA ARG A 320 14.01 4.30 27.08
C ARG A 320 14.33 2.87 26.66
N HIS A 321 14.39 2.59 25.36
CA HIS A 321 14.37 1.23 24.84
C HIS A 321 15.38 0.96 23.72
N ARG A 322 16.40 1.82 23.51
CA ARG A 322 17.34 1.69 22.39
C ARG A 322 17.92 0.26 22.23
N ILE A 323 18.30 -0.38 23.32
CA ILE A 323 18.88 -1.74 23.31
C ILE A 323 17.90 -2.83 22.84
N ARG A 324 16.60 -2.53 22.80
CA ARG A 324 15.52 -3.44 22.36
C ARG A 324 15.09 -3.18 20.92
N LEU A 325 15.63 -2.14 20.28
CA LEU A 325 15.38 -1.83 18.88
C LEU A 325 16.22 -2.74 17.97
N SER A 326 15.70 -3.02 16.77
CA SER A 326 16.48 -3.77 15.78
C SER A 326 17.72 -3.00 15.34
N PRO A 327 18.79 -3.67 14.90
CA PRO A 327 19.98 -3.05 14.33
C PRO A 327 19.64 -2.08 13.19
N HIS A 328 18.67 -2.44 12.34
CA HIS A 328 18.23 -1.58 11.24
C HIS A 328 17.65 -0.23 11.71
N LEU A 329 16.84 -0.25 12.78
CA LEU A 329 16.26 0.98 13.32
C LEU A 329 17.31 1.82 14.03
N ILE A 330 18.23 1.20 14.75
CA ILE A 330 19.38 1.87 15.39
C ILE A 330 20.22 2.58 14.32
N GLU A 331 20.55 1.91 13.21
CA GLU A 331 21.30 2.49 12.10
C GLU A 331 20.60 3.73 11.51
N LEU A 332 19.26 3.66 11.34
CA LEU A 332 18.46 4.79 10.87
C LEU A 332 18.55 6.00 11.82
N LEU A 333 18.41 5.75 13.11
CA LEU A 333 18.47 6.80 14.14
C LEU A 333 19.88 7.42 14.24
N ASP A 334 20.93 6.57 14.22
CA ASP A 334 22.33 7.05 14.23
C ASP A 334 22.64 7.89 12.99
N ARG A 335 22.12 7.51 11.82
CA ARG A 335 22.17 8.34 10.63
C ARG A 335 21.46 9.68 10.86
N GLY A 336 20.26 9.65 11.42
CA GLY A 336 19.43 10.83 11.66
C GLY A 336 20.05 11.83 12.62
N HIS A 337 20.74 11.36 13.67
CA HIS A 337 21.49 12.22 14.61
C HIS A 337 22.64 12.98 13.94
N ARG A 338 23.22 12.45 12.85
CA ARG A 338 24.27 13.12 12.07
C ARG A 338 23.75 14.11 11.02
N VAL A 339 22.44 14.14 10.74
CA VAL A 339 21.85 15.07 9.78
C VAL A 339 21.68 16.46 10.41
N THR A 340 22.41 17.45 9.88
CA THR A 340 22.27 18.83 10.33
C THR A 340 20.99 19.48 9.82
N PRO A 341 20.52 20.59 10.46
CA PRO A 341 19.36 21.35 9.97
C PRO A 341 19.52 21.83 8.52
N GLU A 342 20.75 22.25 8.13
CA GLU A 342 21.08 22.75 6.79
C GLU A 342 20.99 21.61 5.76
N LEU A 343 21.51 20.42 6.09
CA LEU A 343 21.42 19.25 5.22
C LEU A 343 19.98 18.82 5.03
N TYR A 344 19.20 18.79 6.11
CA TYR A 344 17.77 18.49 6.04
C TYR A 344 17.00 19.53 5.22
N GLY A 345 17.28 20.83 5.41
CA GLY A 345 16.68 21.92 4.62
C GLY A 345 16.95 21.76 3.12
N ARG A 346 18.22 21.48 2.75
CA ARG A 346 18.58 21.18 1.35
C ARG A 346 17.84 19.97 0.80
N ALA A 347 17.72 18.91 1.59
CA ALA A 347 17.00 17.70 1.17
C ALA A 347 15.51 17.98 0.92
N ARG A 348 14.87 18.81 1.74
CA ARG A 348 13.49 19.26 1.55
C ARG A 348 13.33 20.09 0.27
N ALA A 349 14.22 21.06 0.02
CA ALA A 349 14.21 21.85 -1.20
C ALA A 349 14.41 20.99 -2.46
N ARG A 350 15.32 20.03 -2.43
CA ARG A 350 15.56 19.09 -3.53
C ARG A 350 14.31 18.25 -3.87
N ARG A 351 13.56 17.80 -2.86
CA ARG A 351 12.28 17.13 -3.03
C ARG A 351 11.28 17.98 -3.84
N ASP A 352 11.23 19.28 -3.57
CA ASP A 352 10.34 20.19 -4.28
C ASP A 352 10.80 20.44 -5.73
N GLU A 353 12.11 20.38 -6.00
CA GLU A 353 12.67 20.40 -7.36
C GLU A 353 12.26 19.15 -8.14
N TYR A 354 12.33 17.96 -7.54
CA TYR A 354 11.84 16.73 -8.17
C TYR A 354 10.37 16.87 -8.56
N ARG A 355 9.53 17.36 -7.64
CA ARG A 355 8.10 17.55 -7.89
C ARG A 355 7.85 18.50 -9.06
N ARG A 356 8.50 19.66 -9.08
CA ARG A 356 8.35 20.62 -10.18
C ARG A 356 8.72 20.03 -11.54
N TRP A 357 9.81 19.28 -11.60
CA TRP A 357 10.21 18.63 -12.86
C TRP A 357 9.18 17.60 -13.31
N LEU A 358 8.70 16.78 -12.39
CA LEU A 358 7.68 15.77 -12.66
C LEU A 358 6.34 16.40 -13.03
N ASP A 359 5.94 17.51 -12.42
CA ASP A 359 4.73 18.25 -12.78
C ASP A 359 4.77 18.74 -14.25
N ASN A 360 5.92 19.22 -14.73
CA ASN A 360 6.11 19.59 -16.14
C ASN A 360 6.02 18.37 -17.07
N LEU A 361 6.45 17.18 -16.63
CA LEU A 361 6.30 15.95 -17.40
C LEU A 361 4.82 15.61 -17.62
N PHE A 362 3.98 15.82 -16.61
CA PHE A 362 2.54 15.54 -16.68
C PHE A 362 1.74 16.53 -17.52
N GLU A 363 2.30 17.63 -18.01
CA GLU A 363 1.65 18.47 -19.00
C GLU A 363 1.44 17.74 -20.33
N ARG A 364 2.31 16.79 -20.64
CA ARG A 364 2.33 16.04 -21.92
C ARG A 364 2.01 14.55 -21.76
N ASN A 365 1.86 14.07 -20.53
CA ASN A 365 1.62 12.67 -20.23
C ASN A 365 0.54 12.57 -19.14
N ASP A 366 -0.30 11.56 -19.23
CA ASP A 366 -1.38 11.31 -18.27
C ASP A 366 -0.89 10.47 -17.10
N ALA A 367 0.10 9.58 -17.33
CA ALA A 367 0.73 8.78 -16.29
C ALA A 367 2.17 8.39 -16.66
N ILE A 368 2.95 8.02 -15.63
CA ILE A 368 4.23 7.35 -15.76
C ILE A 368 4.01 5.85 -15.62
N VAL A 369 4.72 5.07 -16.44
CA VAL A 369 4.80 3.60 -16.32
C VAL A 369 6.24 3.22 -15.96
N THR A 370 6.40 2.43 -14.90
CA THR A 370 7.70 1.93 -14.43
C THR A 370 7.52 0.58 -13.72
N ILE A 371 8.57 0.03 -13.11
CA ILE A 371 8.47 -1.20 -12.32
C ILE A 371 8.25 -0.92 -10.83
N PRO A 372 7.50 -1.79 -10.11
CA PRO A 372 7.20 -1.61 -8.68
C PRO A 372 8.29 -2.17 -7.76
N ALA A 373 9.07 -3.15 -8.24
CA ALA A 373 10.07 -3.88 -7.47
C ALA A 373 11.16 -4.44 -8.40
N VAL A 374 12.26 -4.92 -7.82
CA VAL A 374 13.43 -5.43 -8.56
C VAL A 374 13.16 -6.71 -9.37
N GLY A 375 12.15 -7.47 -9.02
CA GLY A 375 11.83 -8.77 -9.64
C GLY A 375 10.83 -9.54 -8.80
N GLU A 376 10.91 -10.87 -8.85
CA GLU A 376 10.19 -11.75 -7.95
C GLU A 376 10.59 -11.51 -6.48
N ALA A 377 9.72 -11.91 -5.55
CA ALA A 377 9.98 -11.84 -4.12
C ALA A 377 11.32 -12.52 -3.75
N PRO A 378 12.11 -11.96 -2.82
CA PRO A 378 13.33 -12.59 -2.35
C PRO A 378 13.03 -13.84 -1.51
N GLU A 379 13.92 -14.82 -1.60
CA GLU A 379 13.85 -16.02 -0.80
C GLU A 379 14.14 -15.75 0.68
N GLY A 380 13.50 -16.49 1.55
CA GLY A 380 13.61 -16.35 3.00
C GLY A 380 12.88 -15.12 3.56
N LEU A 381 13.08 -14.90 4.87
CA LEU A 381 12.47 -13.80 5.62
C LEU A 381 13.50 -12.78 6.15
N ALA A 382 14.76 -12.87 5.73
CA ALA A 382 15.79 -11.95 6.20
C ALA A 382 15.63 -10.51 5.63
N SER A 383 14.89 -10.36 4.54
CA SER A 383 14.69 -9.07 3.86
C SER A 383 13.27 -8.93 3.33
N THR A 384 12.77 -7.70 3.31
CA THR A 384 11.52 -7.34 2.64
C THR A 384 11.72 -6.91 1.18
N GLY A 385 12.93 -7.05 0.64
CA GLY A 385 13.30 -6.61 -0.71
C GLY A 385 13.68 -5.12 -0.80
N ASP A 386 14.13 -4.71 -1.99
CA ASP A 386 14.60 -3.35 -2.29
C ASP A 386 13.45 -2.39 -2.60
N ALA A 387 13.53 -1.14 -2.14
CA ALA A 387 12.52 -0.10 -2.32
C ALA A 387 12.88 0.94 -3.41
N SER A 388 13.98 0.75 -4.13
CA SER A 388 14.56 1.73 -5.05
C SER A 388 13.59 2.21 -6.13
N PHE A 389 12.67 1.35 -6.59
CA PHE A 389 11.73 1.68 -7.65
C PHE A 389 10.46 2.41 -7.18
N ALA A 390 10.17 2.44 -5.88
CA ALA A 390 9.00 3.11 -5.32
C ALA A 390 9.33 4.43 -4.59
N GLN A 391 10.58 4.58 -4.08
CA GLN A 391 10.94 5.66 -3.17
C GLN A 391 10.88 7.05 -3.81
N LEU A 392 11.25 7.19 -5.10
CA LEU A 392 11.23 8.48 -5.80
C LEU A 392 9.82 9.07 -5.85
N TRP A 393 8.85 8.26 -6.19
CA TRP A 393 7.44 8.66 -6.29
C TRP A 393 6.84 8.98 -4.92
N THR A 394 7.24 8.23 -3.89
CA THR A 394 6.88 8.53 -2.50
C THR A 394 7.49 9.85 -2.05
N GLN A 395 8.79 10.06 -2.32
CA GLN A 395 9.49 11.30 -1.99
C GLN A 395 8.84 12.51 -2.67
N ALA A 396 8.47 12.40 -3.94
CA ALA A 396 7.73 13.44 -4.65
C ALA A 396 6.27 13.61 -4.17
N GLY A 397 5.77 12.66 -3.35
CA GLY A 397 4.41 12.70 -2.80
C GLY A 397 3.32 12.27 -3.78
N MET A 398 3.68 11.69 -4.93
CA MET A 398 2.79 11.35 -6.03
C MET A 398 1.97 10.10 -5.74
N PRO A 399 0.75 9.95 -6.30
CA PRO A 399 0.00 8.71 -6.25
C PRO A 399 0.73 7.64 -7.07
N ALA A 400 0.72 6.40 -6.58
CA ALA A 400 1.32 5.26 -7.25
C ALA A 400 0.47 4.00 -7.08
N ILE A 401 0.32 3.22 -8.14
CA ILE A 401 -0.48 2.01 -8.18
C ILE A 401 0.38 0.87 -8.73
N ALA A 402 0.58 -0.19 -7.93
CA ALA A 402 1.17 -1.44 -8.41
C ALA A 402 0.06 -2.33 -8.99
N ILE A 403 0.31 -2.90 -10.15
CA ILE A 403 -0.63 -3.78 -10.87
C ILE A 403 0.12 -5.07 -11.22
N PRO A 404 -0.42 -6.26 -10.88
CA PRO A 404 0.12 -7.53 -11.34
C PRO A 404 0.11 -7.61 -12.87
N SER A 405 1.16 -8.14 -13.50
CA SER A 405 1.26 -8.21 -14.96
C SER A 405 1.81 -9.54 -15.50
N GLY A 406 2.25 -10.43 -14.64
CA GLY A 406 2.77 -11.74 -15.02
C GLY A 406 3.30 -12.53 -13.84
N PHE A 407 3.82 -13.72 -14.12
CA PHE A 407 4.63 -14.52 -13.20
C PHE A 407 6.06 -14.62 -13.71
N GLY A 408 7.00 -14.68 -12.77
CA GLY A 408 8.39 -14.97 -13.05
C GLY A 408 8.68 -16.49 -13.14
N PRO A 409 9.93 -16.88 -13.43
CA PRO A 409 10.31 -18.27 -13.60
C PRO A 409 10.18 -19.14 -12.33
N ARG A 410 10.09 -18.54 -11.14
CA ARG A 410 9.86 -19.24 -9.87
C ARG A 410 8.37 -19.34 -9.51
N GLY A 411 7.47 -18.93 -10.42
CA GLY A 411 6.03 -18.92 -10.20
C GLY A 411 5.57 -17.82 -9.23
N LEU A 412 6.39 -16.79 -9.00
CA LEU A 412 6.06 -15.66 -8.17
C LEU A 412 5.61 -14.46 -9.02
N PRO A 413 4.71 -13.61 -8.47
CA PRO A 413 4.17 -12.49 -9.22
C PRO A 413 5.23 -11.46 -9.64
N LEU A 414 5.01 -10.88 -10.81
CA LEU A 414 5.66 -9.70 -11.34
C LEU A 414 4.60 -8.62 -11.61
N GLY A 415 5.02 -7.36 -11.68
CA GLY A 415 4.07 -6.27 -11.87
C GLY A 415 4.67 -5.08 -12.60
N ILE A 416 3.79 -4.13 -12.90
CA ILE A 416 4.12 -2.78 -13.33
C ILE A 416 3.60 -1.76 -12.32
N GLN A 417 4.10 -0.54 -12.38
CA GLN A 417 3.69 0.57 -11.53
C GLN A 417 3.24 1.75 -12.39
N ILE A 418 2.04 2.24 -12.13
CA ILE A 418 1.51 3.49 -12.66
C ILE A 418 1.72 4.58 -11.62
N VAL A 419 2.25 5.73 -12.04
CA VAL A 419 2.43 6.90 -11.20
C VAL A 419 1.72 8.09 -11.82
N GLY A 420 0.90 8.78 -11.04
CA GLY A 420 0.18 9.97 -11.47
C GLY A 420 0.78 11.26 -10.93
N ARG A 421 0.26 12.40 -11.41
CA ARG A 421 0.60 13.72 -10.90
C ARG A 421 0.17 13.89 -9.45
N TYR A 422 0.96 14.61 -8.67
CA TYR A 422 0.63 14.92 -7.27
C TYR A 422 -0.75 15.56 -7.16
N ARG A 423 -1.62 14.98 -6.31
CA ARG A 423 -3.02 15.38 -6.08
C ARG A 423 -3.96 15.22 -7.30
N GLU A 424 -3.55 14.44 -8.29
CA GLU A 424 -4.41 14.01 -9.40
C GLU A 424 -4.65 12.49 -9.35
N ASP A 425 -5.02 12.01 -8.18
CA ASP A 425 -5.25 10.59 -7.90
C ASP A 425 -6.31 9.96 -8.81
N GLN A 426 -7.34 10.72 -9.20
CA GLN A 426 -8.38 10.27 -10.13
C GLN A 426 -7.78 9.85 -11.47
N ALA A 427 -6.98 10.72 -12.09
CA ALA A 427 -6.37 10.45 -13.39
C ALA A 427 -5.38 9.26 -13.32
N ALA A 428 -4.63 9.17 -12.20
CA ALA A 428 -3.74 8.04 -11.96
C ALA A 428 -4.48 6.70 -11.88
N LEU A 429 -5.61 6.66 -11.18
CA LEU A 429 -6.44 5.45 -11.03
C LEU A 429 -7.15 5.09 -12.33
N GLU A 430 -7.64 6.07 -13.10
CA GLU A 430 -8.23 5.83 -14.42
C GLU A 430 -7.20 5.24 -15.40
N ALA A 431 -5.98 5.79 -15.44
CA ALA A 431 -4.88 5.23 -16.23
C ALA A 431 -4.48 3.82 -15.75
N ALA A 432 -4.48 3.59 -14.44
CA ALA A 432 -4.21 2.28 -13.85
C ALA A 432 -5.31 1.26 -14.19
N ALA A 433 -6.59 1.64 -14.13
CA ALA A 433 -7.71 0.77 -14.50
C ALA A 433 -7.69 0.41 -15.99
N TRP A 434 -7.39 1.38 -16.86
CA TRP A 434 -7.18 1.12 -18.28
C TRP A 434 -6.03 0.16 -18.52
N THR A 435 -4.91 0.36 -17.81
CA THR A 435 -3.74 -0.51 -17.88
C THR A 435 -4.04 -1.93 -17.40
N GLU A 436 -4.74 -2.08 -16.26
CA GLU A 436 -5.18 -3.39 -15.73
C GLU A 436 -6.05 -4.13 -16.73
N ALA A 437 -7.05 -3.45 -17.32
CA ALA A 437 -7.94 -4.03 -18.32
C ALA A 437 -7.19 -4.44 -19.61
N THR A 438 -6.25 -3.62 -20.08
CA THR A 438 -5.44 -3.90 -21.27
C THR A 438 -4.52 -5.10 -21.07
N LEU A 439 -3.86 -5.20 -19.92
CA LEU A 439 -2.99 -6.33 -19.62
C LEU A 439 -3.80 -7.61 -19.33
N GLY A 440 -5.02 -7.51 -18.84
CA GLY A 440 -5.93 -8.62 -18.62
C GLY A 440 -5.37 -9.73 -17.72
N PHE A 441 -4.28 -9.47 -16.98
CA PHE A 441 -3.64 -10.44 -16.11
C PHE A 441 -4.32 -10.46 -14.74
N LYS A 442 -4.83 -11.63 -14.35
CA LYS A 442 -5.46 -11.87 -13.05
C LYS A 442 -4.77 -13.07 -12.40
N PRO A 443 -3.91 -12.87 -11.40
CA PRO A 443 -3.17 -13.97 -10.79
C PRO A 443 -4.07 -14.99 -10.07
N GLY A 444 -5.30 -14.62 -9.72
CA GLY A 444 -6.15 -15.44 -8.86
C GLY A 444 -5.82 -15.28 -7.38
N LEU A 445 -6.32 -16.21 -6.56
CA LEU A 445 -5.98 -16.27 -5.13
C LEU A 445 -4.78 -17.19 -4.91
N ALA A 446 -3.85 -16.75 -4.08
CA ALA A 446 -2.71 -17.54 -3.67
C ALA A 446 -3.07 -18.58 -2.60
N GLY A 447 -2.26 -19.64 -2.49
CA GLY A 447 -2.41 -20.68 -1.45
C GLY A 447 -3.45 -21.75 -1.81
N GLY A 448 -3.74 -21.95 -3.13
CA GLY A 448 -4.49 -23.09 -3.66
C GLY A 448 -3.64 -24.33 -3.74
#